data_cbc2ec33f3c2554b43b2acfb10a0c612
#
_entry.id   cbc2ec33f3c2554b43b2acfb10a0c612
#
_cell.length_a   1.000
_cell.length_b   1.000
_cell.length_c   1.000
_cell.angle_alpha   90.00
_cell.angle_beta   90.00
_cell.angle_gamma   90.00
#
_symmetry.space_group_name_H-M   'P 1'
#
loop_
_entity.id
_entity.type
_entity.pdbx_description
1 polymer ?
#
loop_
_entity_poly.entity_id
_entity_poly.type
_entity_poly.pdbx_seq_one_letter_code
_entity_poly.pdbx_strand_id
1 'polypeptide(L)'
;VEEKRDRMANIIHHAKLGDLCYMKSPQSIHCWHGTITGCEQGFDIILASSNLDVADVDFIADIIQNWKYHEEKALEHIRVKLATQPELFNLSKETGKNASKLKDVPFDCPQFVFYEKQEWAIVFLENGLGVGEPFGVSVNFNGKALTGIYDLSDAEEIEDE
;
A
#
# COMPACT_ATOMS: atom_id res chain seq x y z
N VAL A 1 16.40 3.63 22.19
CA VAL A 1 16.66 5.08 22.29
C VAL A 1 17.48 5.57 21.08
N GLU A 2 18.44 4.81 20.60
CA GLU A 2 19.24 5.12 19.40
C GLU A 2 18.40 5.08 18.11
N GLU A 3 17.58 4.07 17.96
CA GLU A 3 16.70 3.86 16.80
C GLU A 3 15.69 5.01 16.60
N LYS A 4 15.26 5.64 17.68
CA LYS A 4 14.38 6.81 17.65
C LYS A 4 15.10 8.10 17.29
N ARG A 5 16.41 8.20 17.59
CA ARG A 5 17.26 9.35 17.23
C ARG A 5 17.65 9.36 15.76
N ASP A 6 17.94 8.17 15.19
CA ASP A 6 18.26 8.04 13.75
C ASP A 6 17.05 8.35 12.86
N ARG A 7 15.85 7.95 13.26
CA ARG A 7 14.63 8.30 12.53
C ARG A 7 14.34 9.80 12.52
N MET A 8 14.67 10.52 13.58
CA MET A 8 14.50 11.99 13.65
C MET A 8 15.50 12.74 12.78
N ALA A 9 16.72 12.21 12.52
CA ALA A 9 17.75 12.87 11.74
C ALA A 9 17.47 12.91 10.22
N ASN A 10 16.50 12.10 9.73
CA ASN A 10 16.15 11.96 8.32
C ASN A 10 14.77 12.51 7.95
N ILE A 11 14.22 13.40 8.76
CA ILE A 11 12.93 14.02 8.48
C ILE A 11 13.08 15.15 7.47
N ILE A 12 12.27 15.08 6.42
CA ILE A 12 12.17 16.10 5.37
C ILE A 12 10.78 16.73 5.47
N HIS A 13 10.72 18.06 5.53
CA HIS A 13 9.47 18.81 5.52
C HIS A 13 9.07 19.14 4.07
N HIS A 14 8.00 18.52 3.59
CA HIS A 14 7.49 18.75 2.25
C HIS A 14 6.22 19.60 2.29
N ALA A 15 6.14 20.64 1.45
CA ALA A 15 5.03 21.59 1.46
C ALA A 15 3.65 20.94 1.20
N LYS A 16 3.59 19.89 0.37
CA LYS A 16 2.35 19.22 -0.03
C LYS A 16 2.08 17.92 0.71
N LEU A 17 3.12 17.22 1.14
CA LEU A 17 3.03 15.88 1.73
C LEU A 17 3.25 15.86 3.24
N GLY A 18 3.65 16.99 3.83
CA GLY A 18 3.99 17.08 5.25
C GLY A 18 5.37 16.50 5.56
N ASP A 19 5.54 16.03 6.77
CA ASP A 19 6.81 15.49 7.24
C ASP A 19 7.02 14.06 6.71
N LEU A 20 8.15 13.85 6.06
CA LEU A 20 8.55 12.57 5.49
C LEU A 20 9.81 12.05 6.17
N CYS A 21 9.81 10.78 6.55
CA CYS A 21 11.00 10.09 7.02
C CYS A 21 11.68 9.41 5.84
N TYR A 22 12.88 9.89 5.48
CA TYR A 22 13.65 9.31 4.39
C TYR A 22 14.51 8.14 4.88
N MET A 23 14.48 7.05 4.12
CA MET A 23 15.32 5.87 4.35
C MET A 23 15.93 5.42 3.03
N LYS A 24 17.24 5.19 3.03
CA LYS A 24 17.93 4.53 1.91
C LYS A 24 17.91 3.02 2.17
N SER A 25 17.30 2.29 1.26
CA SER A 25 17.26 0.84 1.29
C SER A 25 18.45 0.24 0.52
N PRO A 26 18.81 -1.04 0.75
CA PRO A 26 19.72 -1.76 -0.11
C PRO A 26 19.27 -1.72 -1.58
N GLN A 27 20.19 -2.00 -2.52
CA GLN A 27 19.91 -2.00 -3.96
C GLN A 27 19.56 -0.63 -4.56
N SER A 28 20.00 0.47 -3.92
CA SER A 28 19.75 1.83 -4.39
C SER A 28 18.28 2.22 -4.49
N ILE A 29 17.44 1.62 -3.65
CA ILE A 29 16.04 2.01 -3.49
C ILE A 29 15.95 3.10 -2.42
N HIS A 30 15.16 4.12 -2.68
CA HIS A 30 14.90 5.23 -1.77
C HIS A 30 13.45 5.22 -1.32
N CYS A 31 13.21 5.34 -0.03
CA CYS A 31 11.88 5.31 0.56
C CYS A 31 11.63 6.57 1.40
N TRP A 32 10.48 7.19 1.23
CA TRP A 32 9.98 8.26 2.08
C TRP A 32 8.67 7.80 2.72
N HIS A 33 8.66 7.75 4.04
CA HIS A 33 7.45 7.40 4.79
C HIS A 33 6.77 8.65 5.32
N GLY A 34 5.46 8.76 5.09
CA GLY A 34 4.62 9.83 5.60
C GLY A 34 3.40 9.32 6.34
N THR A 35 2.71 10.24 7.01
CA THR A 35 1.51 9.94 7.78
C THR A 35 0.25 10.37 7.05
N ILE A 36 -0.85 9.67 7.30
CA ILE A 36 -2.19 10.02 6.82
C ILE A 36 -3.09 10.10 8.05
N THR A 37 -3.78 11.23 8.23
CA THR A 37 -4.72 11.38 9.33
C THR A 37 -5.83 10.34 9.25
N GLY A 38 -5.99 9.54 10.29
CA GLY A 38 -7.00 8.48 10.39
C GLY A 38 -6.61 7.15 9.72
N CYS A 39 -5.43 7.07 9.09
CA CYS A 39 -4.89 5.84 8.51
C CYS A 39 -3.57 5.49 9.19
N GLU A 40 -3.57 4.50 10.06
CA GLU A 40 -2.45 4.17 10.96
C GLU A 40 -1.16 3.83 10.21
N GLN A 41 -1.26 3.11 9.10
CA GLN A 41 -0.09 2.65 8.33
C GLN A 41 0.53 3.75 7.47
N GLY A 42 -0.18 4.85 7.21
CA GLY A 42 0.33 5.95 6.41
C GLY A 42 0.63 5.56 4.95
N PHE A 43 1.68 6.19 4.40
CA PHE A 43 2.09 5.93 3.03
C PHE A 43 3.60 5.88 2.88
N ASP A 44 4.05 5.16 1.86
CA ASP A 44 5.44 5.12 1.42
C ASP A 44 5.54 5.58 -0.03
N ILE A 45 6.62 6.30 -0.33
CA ILE A 45 7.03 6.60 -1.71
C ILE A 45 8.33 5.86 -1.96
N ILE A 46 8.33 4.95 -2.94
CA ILE A 46 9.46 4.08 -3.25
C ILE A 46 9.99 4.40 -4.66
N LEU A 47 11.22 4.89 -4.73
CA LEU A 47 11.84 5.34 -5.98
C LEU A 47 13.25 4.75 -6.14
N ALA A 48 13.65 4.52 -7.39
CA ALA A 48 15.05 4.22 -7.71
C ALA A 48 15.96 5.45 -7.63
N SER A 49 15.39 6.66 -7.66
CA SER A 49 16.11 7.94 -7.55
C SER A 49 16.01 8.51 -6.13
N SER A 50 17.06 9.20 -5.69
CA SER A 50 17.04 10.01 -4.46
C SER A 50 16.27 11.33 -4.62
N ASN A 51 15.83 11.66 -5.82
CA ASN A 51 15.08 12.87 -6.13
C ASN A 51 13.57 12.60 -6.07
N LEU A 52 12.91 13.16 -5.07
CA LEU A 52 11.45 13.02 -4.87
C LEU A 52 10.63 13.62 -6.04
N ASP A 53 11.20 14.57 -6.80
CA ASP A 53 10.53 15.18 -7.95
C ASP A 53 10.24 14.21 -9.11
N VAL A 54 10.83 13.02 -9.09
CA VAL A 54 10.52 11.92 -10.02
C VAL A 54 9.10 11.38 -9.78
N ALA A 55 8.59 11.49 -8.54
CA ALA A 55 7.23 11.15 -8.22
C ALA A 55 6.26 12.27 -8.61
N ASP A 56 5.02 11.92 -8.96
CA ASP A 56 3.94 12.90 -9.16
C ASP A 56 3.36 13.31 -7.79
N VAL A 57 3.98 14.30 -7.17
CA VAL A 57 3.65 14.75 -5.81
C VAL A 57 2.22 15.28 -5.69
N ASP A 58 1.73 15.98 -6.71
CA ASP A 58 0.34 16.50 -6.70
C ASP A 58 -0.67 15.36 -6.74
N PHE A 59 -0.40 14.35 -7.54
CA PHE A 59 -1.21 13.12 -7.59
C PHE A 59 -1.22 12.39 -6.25
N ILE A 60 -0.05 12.21 -5.63
CA ILE A 60 0.08 11.57 -4.31
C ILE A 60 -0.73 12.34 -3.26
N ALA A 61 -0.59 13.67 -3.21
CA ALA A 61 -1.32 14.50 -2.27
C ALA A 61 -2.84 14.38 -2.43
N ASP A 62 -3.33 14.31 -3.67
CA ASP A 62 -4.76 14.12 -3.96
C ASP A 62 -5.27 12.76 -3.48
N ILE A 63 -4.52 11.68 -3.75
CA ILE A 63 -4.88 10.32 -3.27
C ILE A 63 -4.93 10.29 -1.74
N ILE A 64 -3.93 10.83 -1.06
CA ILE A 64 -3.85 10.85 0.40
C ILE A 64 -5.01 11.63 1.01
N GLN A 65 -5.35 12.78 0.43
CA GLN A 65 -6.46 13.60 0.91
C GLN A 65 -7.80 12.87 0.81
N ASN A 66 -7.96 12.00 -0.16
CA ASN A 66 -9.18 11.22 -0.43
C ASN A 66 -8.99 9.72 -0.12
N TRP A 67 -8.14 9.36 0.83
CA TRP A 67 -7.71 7.99 1.06
C TRP A 67 -8.86 7.02 1.37
N LYS A 68 -9.89 7.45 2.10
CA LYS A 68 -11.05 6.59 2.40
C LYS A 68 -11.82 6.20 1.14
N TYR A 69 -12.01 7.14 0.24
CA TYR A 69 -12.63 6.86 -1.06
C TYR A 69 -11.85 5.79 -1.85
N HIS A 70 -10.52 5.92 -1.87
CA HIS A 70 -9.66 4.97 -2.58
C HIS A 70 -9.60 3.61 -1.90
N GLU A 71 -9.61 3.57 -0.56
CA GLU A 71 -9.72 2.32 0.20
C GLU A 71 -11.03 1.60 -0.14
N GLU A 72 -12.16 2.29 -0.12
CA GLU A 72 -13.46 1.72 -0.47
C GLU A 72 -13.48 1.16 -1.90
N LYS A 73 -12.88 1.88 -2.84
CA LYS A 73 -12.73 1.40 -4.23
C LYS A 73 -11.87 0.14 -4.32
N ALA A 74 -10.77 0.09 -3.60
CA ALA A 74 -9.90 -1.08 -3.56
C ALA A 74 -10.63 -2.29 -2.95
N LEU A 75 -11.37 -2.09 -1.86
CA LEU A 75 -12.18 -3.14 -1.23
C LEU A 75 -13.28 -3.66 -2.18
N GLU A 76 -13.89 -2.78 -2.97
CA GLU A 76 -14.87 -3.20 -3.97
C GLU A 76 -14.23 -4.05 -5.09
N HIS A 77 -13.04 -3.70 -5.52
CA HIS A 77 -12.28 -4.53 -6.47
C HIS A 77 -11.95 -5.92 -5.88
N ILE A 78 -11.56 -5.98 -4.61
CA ILE A 78 -11.35 -7.25 -3.90
C ILE A 78 -12.65 -8.05 -3.85
N ARG A 79 -13.77 -7.43 -3.52
CA ARG A 79 -15.10 -8.07 -3.48
C ARG A 79 -15.44 -8.75 -4.79
N VAL A 80 -15.27 -8.05 -5.90
CA VAL A 80 -15.54 -8.59 -7.24
C VAL A 80 -14.62 -9.80 -7.53
N LYS A 81 -13.35 -9.71 -7.18
CA LYS A 81 -12.39 -10.81 -7.40
C LYS A 81 -12.66 -12.02 -6.49
N LEU A 82 -13.07 -11.80 -5.25
CA LEU A 82 -13.49 -12.89 -4.36
C LEU A 82 -14.67 -13.69 -4.96
N ALA A 83 -15.60 -12.99 -5.59
CA ALA A 83 -16.77 -13.60 -6.22
C ALA A 83 -16.44 -14.30 -7.54
N THR A 84 -15.54 -13.72 -8.35
CA THR A 84 -15.31 -14.16 -9.74
C THR A 84 -14.04 -14.98 -9.93
N GLN A 85 -13.01 -14.73 -9.15
CA GLN A 85 -11.69 -15.36 -9.26
C GLN A 85 -11.08 -15.64 -7.87
N PRO A 86 -11.74 -16.42 -7.01
CA PRO A 86 -11.25 -16.70 -5.65
C PRO A 86 -9.89 -17.40 -5.62
N GLU A 87 -9.50 -18.06 -6.69
CA GLU A 87 -8.21 -18.71 -6.85
C GLU A 87 -7.02 -17.72 -6.81
N LEU A 88 -7.24 -16.42 -7.10
CA LEU A 88 -6.21 -15.38 -6.92
C LEU A 88 -5.78 -15.25 -5.46
N PHE A 89 -6.64 -15.63 -4.54
CA PHE A 89 -6.43 -15.59 -3.09
C PHE A 89 -6.17 -16.96 -2.48
N ASN A 90 -5.94 -17.98 -3.31
CA ASN A 90 -5.85 -19.38 -2.86
C ASN A 90 -7.07 -19.85 -2.05
N LEU A 91 -8.24 -19.32 -2.36
CA LEU A 91 -9.51 -19.66 -1.72
C LEU A 91 -10.35 -20.57 -2.60
N SER A 92 -11.16 -21.42 -1.95
CA SER A 92 -12.20 -22.18 -2.64
C SER A 92 -13.26 -21.23 -3.20
N LYS A 93 -13.98 -21.69 -4.23
CA LYS A 93 -15.08 -20.95 -4.83
C LYS A 93 -16.16 -20.57 -3.81
N GLU A 94 -16.49 -21.50 -2.89
CA GLU A 94 -17.47 -21.27 -1.83
C GLU A 94 -17.00 -20.22 -0.84
N THR A 95 -15.76 -20.32 -0.34
CA THR A 95 -15.19 -19.35 0.61
C THR A 95 -15.11 -17.97 0.01
N GLY A 96 -14.65 -17.83 -1.22
CA GLY A 96 -14.58 -16.55 -1.93
C GLY A 96 -15.96 -15.93 -2.13
N LYS A 97 -16.93 -16.72 -2.56
CA LYS A 97 -18.30 -16.27 -2.75
C LYS A 97 -18.95 -15.79 -1.43
N ASN A 98 -18.75 -16.54 -0.34
CA ASN A 98 -19.29 -16.15 0.97
C ASN A 98 -18.64 -14.86 1.48
N ALA A 99 -17.32 -14.73 1.36
CA ALA A 99 -16.61 -13.51 1.75
C ALA A 99 -17.06 -12.29 0.95
N SER A 100 -17.34 -12.46 -0.34
CA SER A 100 -17.81 -11.38 -1.22
C SER A 100 -19.19 -10.82 -0.84
N LYS A 101 -19.98 -11.59 -0.12
CA LYS A 101 -21.34 -11.20 0.30
C LYS A 101 -21.39 -10.49 1.65
N LEU A 102 -20.27 -10.45 2.37
CA LEU A 102 -20.19 -9.75 3.65
C LEU A 102 -20.41 -8.24 3.44
N LYS A 103 -21.07 -7.60 4.39
CA LYS A 103 -21.28 -6.15 4.39
C LYS A 103 -19.94 -5.42 4.26
N ASP A 104 -18.99 -5.80 5.11
CA ASP A 104 -17.63 -5.30 5.10
C ASP A 104 -16.69 -6.42 4.64
N VAL A 105 -15.97 -6.20 3.55
CA VAL A 105 -14.96 -7.14 3.08
C VAL A 105 -13.86 -7.24 4.13
N PRO A 106 -13.46 -8.45 4.56
CA PRO A 106 -12.60 -8.62 5.74
C PRO A 106 -11.11 -8.37 5.44
N PHE A 107 -10.79 -7.23 4.84
CA PHE A 107 -9.42 -6.75 4.58
C PHE A 107 -9.23 -5.43 5.31
N ASP A 108 -8.11 -5.29 6.00
CA ASP A 108 -7.85 -4.16 6.90
C ASP A 108 -6.38 -3.72 6.87
N CYS A 109 -6.06 -2.69 7.66
CA CYS A 109 -4.74 -2.10 7.77
C CYS A 109 -4.16 -1.65 6.41
N PRO A 110 -4.86 -0.74 5.69
CA PRO A 110 -4.38 -0.26 4.39
C PRO A 110 -3.11 0.57 4.55
N GLN A 111 -2.11 0.23 3.75
CA GLN A 111 -0.90 1.00 3.55
C GLN A 111 -0.85 1.49 2.11
N PHE A 112 -0.68 2.79 1.90
CA PHE A 112 -0.58 3.38 0.57
C PHE A 112 0.88 3.37 0.13
N VAL A 113 1.15 2.90 -1.08
CA VAL A 113 2.50 2.83 -1.64
C VAL A 113 2.51 3.50 -3.01
N PHE A 114 3.40 4.46 -3.19
CA PHE A 114 3.53 5.23 -4.43
C PHE A 114 4.88 4.95 -5.07
N TYR A 115 4.87 4.88 -6.39
CA TYR A 115 6.04 4.63 -7.23
C TYR A 115 6.27 5.80 -8.18
N GLU A 116 7.02 5.61 -9.23
CA GLU A 116 7.24 6.63 -10.26
C GLU A 116 5.94 6.96 -10.99
N LYS A 117 5.82 8.21 -11.43
CA LYS A 117 4.64 8.70 -12.17
C LYS A 117 3.35 8.52 -11.34
N GLN A 118 2.36 7.84 -11.89
CA GLN A 118 1.07 7.59 -11.25
C GLN A 118 0.84 6.11 -10.93
N GLU A 119 1.90 5.33 -10.83
CA GLU A 119 1.82 3.95 -10.32
C GLU A 119 1.74 3.97 -8.80
N TRP A 120 0.76 3.26 -8.25
CA TRP A 120 0.56 3.16 -6.81
C TRP A 120 -0.24 1.92 -6.43
N ALA A 121 -0.27 1.63 -5.15
CA ALA A 121 -0.99 0.49 -4.61
C ALA A 121 -1.56 0.80 -3.23
N ILE A 122 -2.60 0.05 -2.85
CA ILE A 122 -3.02 -0.09 -1.47
C ILE A 122 -2.72 -1.53 -1.06
N VAL A 123 -1.89 -1.69 -0.03
CA VAL A 123 -1.55 -2.99 0.55
C VAL A 123 -2.37 -3.17 1.82
N PHE A 124 -3.23 -4.18 1.84
CA PHE A 124 -3.97 -4.58 3.04
C PHE A 124 -3.13 -5.59 3.81
N LEU A 125 -2.58 -5.17 4.94
CA LEU A 125 -1.63 -5.96 5.73
C LEU A 125 -2.31 -7.09 6.51
N GLU A 126 -3.59 -6.94 6.79
CA GLU A 126 -4.39 -7.90 7.55
C GLU A 126 -5.68 -8.27 6.84
N ASN A 127 -6.13 -9.50 7.03
CA ASN A 127 -7.44 -9.94 6.60
C ASN A 127 -7.93 -11.13 7.43
N GLY A 128 -9.24 -11.30 7.48
CA GLY A 128 -9.88 -12.40 8.21
C GLY A 128 -9.83 -13.77 7.52
N LEU A 129 -9.21 -13.86 6.35
CA LEU A 129 -9.19 -15.08 5.51
C LEU A 129 -7.83 -15.77 5.48
N GLY A 130 -6.81 -15.21 6.12
CA GLY A 130 -5.44 -15.73 6.11
C GLY A 130 -4.74 -15.64 4.75
N VAL A 131 -5.22 -14.76 3.87
CA VAL A 131 -4.67 -14.59 2.52
C VAL A 131 -3.43 -13.70 2.57
N GLY A 132 -2.42 -14.03 1.78
CA GLY A 132 -1.24 -13.17 1.57
C GLY A 132 -0.27 -13.10 2.72
N GLU A 133 -0.44 -13.88 3.77
CA GLU A 133 0.47 -13.87 4.92
C GLU A 133 1.91 -14.25 4.50
N PRO A 134 2.92 -13.55 5.08
CA PRO A 134 2.83 -12.52 6.11
C PRO A 134 2.67 -11.08 5.60
N PHE A 135 2.72 -10.83 4.30
CA PHE A 135 2.84 -9.48 3.73
C PHE A 135 1.51 -8.87 3.25
N GLY A 136 0.44 -9.64 3.17
CA GLY A 136 -0.90 -9.17 2.83
C GLY A 136 -1.26 -9.27 1.35
N VAL A 137 -2.18 -8.41 0.93
CA VAL A 137 -2.72 -8.35 -0.43
C VAL A 137 -2.56 -6.94 -0.99
N SER A 138 -2.01 -6.84 -2.19
CA SER A 138 -1.79 -5.56 -2.87
C SER A 138 -2.83 -5.34 -3.97
N VAL A 139 -3.47 -4.18 -3.95
CA VAL A 139 -4.37 -3.69 -5.01
C VAL A 139 -3.64 -2.60 -5.76
N ASN A 140 -3.24 -2.86 -6.99
CA ASN A 140 -2.36 -1.99 -7.76
C ASN A 140 -3.13 -1.16 -8.79
N PHE A 141 -2.71 0.09 -8.95
CA PHE A 141 -3.32 1.07 -9.84
C PHE A 141 -2.27 1.79 -10.69
N ASN A 142 -2.71 2.26 -11.84
CA ASN A 142 -2.02 3.31 -12.61
C ASN A 142 -3.02 4.45 -12.82
N GLY A 143 -2.76 5.62 -12.24
CA GLY A 143 -3.77 6.65 -12.13
C GLY A 143 -4.96 6.14 -11.33
N LYS A 144 -6.15 6.17 -11.92
CA LYS A 144 -7.38 5.63 -11.32
C LYS A 144 -7.73 4.22 -11.80
N ALA A 145 -6.97 3.66 -12.73
CA ALA A 145 -7.24 2.36 -13.33
C ALA A 145 -6.60 1.23 -12.51
N LEU A 146 -7.40 0.22 -12.17
CA LEU A 146 -6.90 -1.01 -11.57
C LEU A 146 -5.98 -1.73 -12.56
N THR A 147 -4.77 -2.09 -12.13
CA THR A 147 -3.82 -2.88 -12.92
C THR A 147 -3.70 -4.33 -12.46
N GLY A 148 -3.97 -4.62 -11.21
CA GLY A 148 -3.98 -6.00 -10.69
C GLY A 148 -4.18 -6.07 -9.20
N ILE A 149 -4.48 -7.30 -8.74
CA ILE A 149 -4.57 -7.64 -7.32
C ILE A 149 -3.63 -8.82 -7.11
N TYR A 150 -2.77 -8.74 -6.10
CA TYR A 150 -1.72 -9.72 -5.85
C TYR A 150 -1.73 -10.19 -4.40
N ASP A 151 -1.72 -11.51 -4.23
CA ASP A 151 -1.38 -12.17 -2.96
C ASP A 151 0.14 -12.07 -2.77
N LEU A 152 0.58 -11.46 -1.66
CA LEU A 152 1.99 -11.20 -1.38
C LEU A 152 2.66 -12.29 -0.54
N SER A 153 2.03 -13.47 -0.39
CA SER A 153 2.60 -14.57 0.41
C SER A 153 3.98 -15.05 -0.07
N ASP A 154 4.25 -14.90 -1.36
CA ASP A 154 5.54 -15.26 -1.98
C ASP A 154 6.53 -14.08 -2.05
N ALA A 155 6.18 -12.92 -1.49
CA ALA A 155 7.09 -11.78 -1.45
C ALA A 155 8.26 -12.05 -0.50
N GLU A 156 9.44 -11.58 -0.88
CA GLU A 156 10.64 -11.69 -0.04
C GLU A 156 10.85 -10.38 0.72
N GLU A 157 11.17 -10.51 2.01
CA GLU A 157 11.63 -9.38 2.80
C GLU A 157 13.05 -9.00 2.35
N ILE A 158 13.26 -7.71 2.06
CA ILE A 158 14.60 -7.21 1.76
C ILE A 158 15.34 -7.07 3.09
N GLU A 159 16.25 -8.01 3.38
CA GLU A 159 17.11 -7.91 4.55
C GLU A 159 18.09 -6.75 4.36
N ASP A 160 18.20 -5.91 5.37
CA ASP A 160 19.24 -4.89 5.46
C ASP A 160 20.59 -5.60 5.67
N GLU A 161 21.49 -5.46 4.70
CA GLU A 161 22.88 -5.89 4.85
C GLU A 161 23.67 -4.92 5.73
#